data_bd2555942b833d8535b89b5200a8d03c
#
_entry.id   bd2555942b833d8535b89b5200a8d03c
#
_cell.length_a   1.000
_cell.length_b   1.000
_cell.length_c   1.000
_cell.angle_alpha   90.00
_cell.angle_beta   90.00
_cell.angle_gamma   90.00
#
_symmetry.space_group_name_H-M   'P 1'
#
loop_
_entity.id
_entity.type
_entity.pdbx_description
1 polymer ?
#
loop_
_entity_poly.entity_id
_entity_poly.type
_entity_poly.pdbx_seq_one_letter_code
_entity_poly.pdbx_strand_id
1 'polypeptide(L)'
;MCALPCYTFSMKAEDAKRQFLEYIEIERGRAVKTIENYDRYLSRYFAQMKIKSVNDISEQNVRDFRLWLNRQRGTGSDSMKRRTQNYYMIALRAFLKFLRKRDIDAISPEKIELAKLPERQLDLITSVELERLMQAPRDAFEKEKDPDKARSYLRDRAILELLFSTGLRVSELCALNADIDLSRDELSVRGKGEKVRVVFLSPTAKEAVREYLKARNDMEEALFVDGRPNKLHRIIPRDVQRHLKTYVACAGITNVVTPHTLRHAFATDLLSNGADIRSVQQLLGHASINTTQIYTHITDSHLREIHKKYHGKSRS
;
A
#
# COMPACT_ATOMS: atom_id res chain seq x y z
N MET A 1 20.72 -59.52 5.92
CA MET A 1 19.94 -58.38 5.44
C MET A 1 20.73 -57.11 5.79
N CYS A 2 21.53 -56.62 4.84
CA CYS A 2 22.28 -55.33 5.03
C CYS A 2 21.32 -54.18 4.77
N ALA A 3 21.02 -53.43 5.80
CA ALA A 3 20.36 -52.16 5.66
C ALA A 3 21.37 -51.18 5.04
N LEU A 4 21.15 -50.79 3.79
CA LEU A 4 21.86 -49.70 3.16
C LEU A 4 21.59 -48.42 3.93
N PRO A 5 22.61 -47.61 4.27
CA PRO A 5 22.36 -46.34 4.90
C PRO A 5 21.65 -45.41 3.90
N CYS A 6 20.41 -45.03 4.24
CA CYS A 6 19.70 -43.94 3.55
C CYS A 6 20.54 -42.67 3.71
N TYR A 7 21.40 -42.36 2.73
CA TYR A 7 21.98 -41.05 2.61
C TYR A 7 20.84 -40.06 2.28
N THR A 8 20.23 -39.50 3.31
CA THR A 8 19.37 -38.33 3.12
C THR A 8 20.26 -37.19 2.67
N PHE A 9 20.31 -36.97 1.35
CA PHE A 9 20.98 -35.82 0.76
C PHE A 9 20.28 -34.56 1.30
N SER A 10 20.89 -33.96 2.33
CA SER A 10 20.39 -32.73 2.90
C SER A 10 20.58 -31.61 1.88
N MET A 11 19.48 -31.05 1.38
CA MET A 11 19.50 -29.96 0.40
C MET A 11 20.08 -28.69 1.03
N LYS A 12 21.01 -28.01 0.33
CA LYS A 12 21.51 -26.70 0.78
C LYS A 12 20.39 -25.69 0.87
N ALA A 13 20.35 -24.92 1.95
CA ALA A 13 19.29 -23.94 2.19
C ALA A 13 19.21 -22.86 1.10
N GLU A 14 20.38 -22.42 0.56
CA GLU A 14 20.42 -21.43 -0.51
C GLU A 14 19.88 -21.99 -1.85
N ASP A 15 20.14 -23.27 -2.17
CA ASP A 15 19.59 -23.90 -3.36
C ASP A 15 18.09 -24.09 -3.26
N ALA A 16 17.61 -24.48 -2.07
CA ALA A 16 16.17 -24.56 -1.78
C ALA A 16 15.48 -23.18 -1.87
N LYS A 17 16.13 -22.12 -1.34
CA LYS A 17 15.64 -20.75 -1.44
C LYS A 17 15.53 -20.31 -2.90
N ARG A 18 16.56 -20.55 -3.73
CA ARG A 18 16.53 -20.21 -5.16
C ARG A 18 15.34 -20.89 -5.85
N GLN A 19 15.17 -22.21 -5.67
CA GLN A 19 14.04 -22.94 -6.26
C GLN A 19 12.69 -22.42 -5.77
N PHE A 20 12.58 -22.00 -4.50
CA PHE A 20 11.38 -21.39 -3.97
C PHE A 20 11.08 -20.04 -4.63
N LEU A 21 12.09 -19.19 -4.84
CA LEU A 21 11.92 -17.89 -5.49
C LEU A 21 11.47 -18.07 -6.95
N GLU A 22 12.09 -18.99 -7.70
CA GLU A 22 11.67 -19.40 -9.05
C GLU A 22 10.22 -19.91 -9.07
N TYR A 23 9.86 -20.77 -8.11
CA TYR A 23 8.49 -21.27 -7.95
C TYR A 23 7.46 -20.15 -7.75
N ILE A 24 7.73 -19.21 -6.86
CA ILE A 24 6.78 -18.11 -6.59
C ILE A 24 6.71 -17.12 -7.76
N GLU A 25 7.76 -16.97 -8.52
CA GLU A 25 7.80 -16.15 -9.73
C GLU A 25 7.00 -16.80 -10.86
N ILE A 26 7.36 -18.00 -11.25
CA ILE A 26 6.84 -18.69 -12.45
C ILE A 26 5.49 -19.34 -12.16
N GLU A 27 5.41 -20.24 -11.16
CA GLU A 27 4.18 -21.01 -10.91
C GLU A 27 3.10 -20.20 -10.16
N ARG A 28 3.50 -19.20 -9.37
CA ARG A 28 2.57 -18.39 -8.57
C ARG A 28 2.35 -16.98 -9.14
N GLY A 29 3.08 -16.57 -10.16
CA GLY A 29 2.96 -15.26 -10.80
C GLY A 29 3.07 -14.09 -9.81
N ARG A 30 3.98 -14.18 -8.83
CA ARG A 30 4.15 -13.12 -7.85
C ARG A 30 4.92 -11.95 -8.42
N ALA A 31 4.52 -10.73 -8.05
CA ALA A 31 5.22 -9.52 -8.47
C ALA A 31 6.69 -9.54 -8.00
N VAL A 32 7.60 -9.04 -8.82
CA VAL A 32 9.05 -8.95 -8.57
C VAL A 32 9.35 -8.41 -7.16
N LYS A 33 8.65 -7.36 -6.74
CA LYS A 33 8.80 -6.79 -5.39
C LYS A 33 8.48 -7.76 -4.24
N THR A 34 7.59 -8.71 -4.46
CA THR A 34 7.29 -9.76 -3.48
C THR A 34 8.43 -10.76 -3.41
N ILE A 35 9.02 -11.12 -4.56
CA ILE A 35 10.15 -12.05 -4.68
C ILE A 35 11.37 -11.45 -3.96
N GLU A 36 11.73 -10.20 -4.26
CA GLU A 36 12.82 -9.47 -3.58
C GLU A 36 12.63 -9.40 -2.05
N ASN A 37 11.40 -9.18 -1.59
CA ASN A 37 11.11 -9.15 -0.17
C ASN A 37 11.30 -10.54 0.46
N TYR A 38 10.82 -11.61 -0.19
CA TYR A 38 10.97 -12.96 0.32
C TYR A 38 12.42 -13.40 0.34
N ASP A 39 13.19 -13.10 -0.73
CA ASP A 39 14.63 -13.33 -0.76
C ASP A 39 15.32 -12.62 0.43
N ARG A 40 15.09 -11.34 0.61
CA ARG A 40 15.67 -10.56 1.71
C ARG A 40 15.32 -11.12 3.08
N TYR A 41 14.07 -11.57 3.29
CA TYR A 41 13.63 -12.09 4.57
C TYR A 41 14.27 -13.46 4.87
N LEU A 42 14.31 -14.36 3.89
CA LEU A 42 14.93 -15.68 4.04
C LEU A 42 16.45 -15.59 4.15
N SER A 43 17.12 -14.78 3.34
CA SER A 43 18.57 -14.55 3.42
C SER A 43 18.97 -14.03 4.81
N ARG A 44 18.19 -13.09 5.38
CA ARG A 44 18.45 -12.59 6.73
C ARG A 44 18.27 -13.66 7.79
N TYR A 45 17.26 -14.52 7.66
CA TYR A 45 17.05 -15.65 8.56
C TYR A 45 18.21 -16.65 8.47
N PHE A 46 18.61 -17.05 7.26
CA PHE A 46 19.70 -18.01 7.04
C PHE A 46 21.04 -17.48 7.58
N ALA A 47 21.35 -16.23 7.29
CA ALA A 47 22.58 -15.61 7.77
C ALA A 47 22.62 -15.54 9.31
N GLN A 48 21.54 -15.08 9.93
CA GLN A 48 21.50 -14.87 11.37
C GLN A 48 21.49 -16.18 12.16
N MET A 49 20.79 -17.19 11.68
CA MET A 49 20.69 -18.51 12.35
C MET A 49 21.73 -19.52 11.80
N LYS A 50 22.63 -19.08 10.92
CA LYS A 50 23.68 -19.91 10.30
C LYS A 50 23.13 -21.17 9.62
N ILE A 51 21.98 -21.06 8.98
CA ILE A 51 21.30 -22.14 8.28
C ILE A 51 22.08 -22.47 6.99
N LYS A 52 22.65 -23.64 6.90
CA LYS A 52 23.39 -24.14 5.72
C LYS A 52 22.57 -25.16 4.93
N SER A 53 21.77 -25.94 5.64
CA SER A 53 20.90 -26.98 5.11
C SER A 53 19.47 -26.75 5.52
N VAL A 54 18.52 -27.27 4.74
CA VAL A 54 17.09 -27.28 5.10
C VAL A 54 16.84 -27.93 6.46
N ASN A 55 17.60 -28.97 6.77
CA ASN A 55 17.48 -29.72 8.04
C ASN A 55 17.92 -28.92 9.28
N ASP A 56 18.69 -27.82 9.08
CA ASP A 56 19.07 -26.93 10.18
C ASP A 56 17.89 -26.07 10.64
N ILE A 57 16.80 -26.00 9.87
CA ILE A 57 15.62 -25.23 10.23
C ILE A 57 14.85 -25.96 11.31
N SER A 58 14.90 -25.46 12.55
CA SER A 58 14.23 -26.04 13.70
C SER A 58 13.30 -25.02 14.38
N GLU A 59 12.38 -25.51 15.20
CA GLU A 59 11.52 -24.64 16.01
C GLU A 59 12.34 -23.71 16.92
N GLN A 60 13.44 -24.21 17.45
CA GLN A 60 14.34 -23.43 18.29
C GLN A 60 14.97 -22.29 17.51
N ASN A 61 15.51 -22.55 16.31
CA ASN A 61 16.08 -21.50 15.44
C ASN A 61 15.05 -20.44 15.06
N VAL A 62 13.81 -20.83 14.84
CA VAL A 62 12.72 -19.86 14.56
C VAL A 62 12.42 -19.02 15.79
N ARG A 63 12.39 -19.62 16.98
CA ARG A 63 12.18 -18.89 18.25
C ARG A 63 13.31 -17.89 18.51
N ASP A 64 14.56 -18.32 18.33
CA ASP A 64 15.74 -17.49 18.54
C ASP A 64 15.79 -16.33 17.53
N PHE A 65 15.42 -16.60 16.27
CA PHE A 65 15.31 -15.55 15.26
C PHE A 65 14.22 -14.51 15.59
N ARG A 66 13.06 -14.95 16.12
CA ARG A 66 12.01 -14.02 16.57
C ARG A 66 12.47 -13.15 17.71
N LEU A 67 13.17 -13.75 18.68
CA LEU A 67 13.74 -13.00 19.78
C LEU A 67 14.79 -12.00 19.30
N TRP A 68 15.64 -12.42 18.36
CA TRP A 68 16.61 -11.53 17.73
C TRP A 68 15.94 -10.39 16.96
N LEU A 69 14.91 -10.66 16.13
CA LEU A 69 14.13 -9.62 15.44
C LEU A 69 13.52 -8.61 16.41
N ASN A 70 12.99 -9.07 17.52
CA ASN A 70 12.39 -8.20 18.55
C ASN A 70 13.40 -7.25 19.18
N ARG A 71 14.67 -7.66 19.27
CA ARG A 71 15.78 -6.85 19.82
C ARG A 71 16.43 -5.93 18.77
N GLN A 72 16.07 -6.04 17.49
CA GLN A 72 16.58 -5.15 16.45
C GLN A 72 15.91 -3.78 16.55
N ARG A 73 16.71 -2.73 16.38
CA ARG A 73 16.18 -1.36 16.28
C ARG A 73 15.37 -1.22 14.97
N GLY A 74 14.14 -0.72 15.09
CA GLY A 74 13.33 -0.32 13.95
C GLY A 74 13.68 1.10 13.51
N THR A 75 13.26 1.46 12.30
CA THR A 75 13.33 2.85 11.83
C THR A 75 12.45 3.74 12.73
N GLY A 76 13.07 4.53 13.61
CA GLY A 76 12.38 5.49 14.49
C GLY A 76 11.69 4.90 15.73
N SER A 77 12.01 3.64 16.12
CA SER A 77 11.50 3.03 17.35
C SER A 77 12.58 2.18 18.01
N ASP A 78 12.45 1.93 19.31
CA ASP A 78 13.42 1.14 20.09
C ASP A 78 13.48 -0.34 19.68
N SER A 79 12.42 -0.87 19.08
CA SER A 79 12.34 -2.26 18.62
C SER A 79 11.61 -2.39 17.29
N MET A 80 11.88 -3.48 16.54
CA MET A 80 11.20 -3.79 15.29
C MET A 80 9.71 -4.07 15.52
N LYS A 81 8.83 -3.35 14.81
CA LYS A 81 7.36 -3.50 14.93
C LYS A 81 6.92 -4.94 14.67
N ARG A 82 6.01 -5.47 15.49
CA ARG A 82 5.45 -6.84 15.35
C ARG A 82 4.95 -7.16 13.93
N ARG A 83 4.34 -6.18 13.24
CA ARG A 83 3.94 -6.34 11.84
C ARG A 83 5.10 -6.65 10.92
N THR A 84 6.24 -5.98 11.10
CA THR A 84 7.46 -6.22 10.33
C THR A 84 8.04 -7.60 10.64
N GLN A 85 8.05 -8.01 11.91
CA GLN A 85 8.47 -9.35 12.32
C GLN A 85 7.59 -10.43 11.67
N ASN A 86 6.27 -10.22 11.59
CA ASN A 86 5.35 -11.14 10.91
C ASN A 86 5.68 -11.33 9.42
N TYR A 87 6.20 -10.32 8.72
CA TYR A 87 6.60 -10.50 7.32
C TYR A 87 7.72 -11.53 7.14
N TYR A 88 8.69 -11.57 8.06
CA TYR A 88 9.71 -12.61 8.07
C TYR A 88 9.11 -14.00 8.31
N MET A 89 8.18 -14.10 9.25
CA MET A 89 7.50 -15.36 9.56
C MET A 89 6.60 -15.84 8.42
N ILE A 90 5.93 -14.92 7.71
CA ILE A 90 5.11 -15.24 6.53
C ILE A 90 5.99 -15.79 5.40
N ALA A 91 7.16 -15.17 5.14
CA ALA A 91 8.10 -15.66 4.14
C ALA A 91 8.63 -17.05 4.49
N LEU A 92 9.03 -17.28 5.75
CA LEU A 92 9.50 -18.57 6.23
C LEU A 92 8.40 -19.64 6.15
N ARG A 93 7.17 -19.32 6.58
CA ARG A 93 6.02 -20.24 6.43
C ARG A 93 5.74 -20.60 4.98
N ALA A 94 5.82 -19.63 4.05
CA ALA A 94 5.63 -19.87 2.64
C ALA A 94 6.74 -20.77 2.06
N PHE A 95 7.99 -20.56 2.47
CA PHE A 95 9.13 -21.40 2.11
C PHE A 95 8.96 -22.85 2.61
N LEU A 96 8.60 -23.04 3.88
CA LEU A 96 8.34 -24.37 4.44
C LEU A 96 7.19 -25.08 3.73
N LYS A 97 6.12 -24.36 3.35
CA LYS A 97 5.02 -24.93 2.53
C LYS A 97 5.50 -25.38 1.16
N PHE A 98 6.43 -24.65 0.54
CA PHE A 98 7.04 -25.07 -0.71
C PHE A 98 7.88 -26.35 -0.54
N LEU A 99 8.73 -26.42 0.50
CA LEU A 99 9.53 -27.62 0.79
C LEU A 99 8.65 -28.85 0.96
N ARG A 100 7.59 -28.73 1.76
CA ARG A 100 6.62 -29.81 1.97
C ARG A 100 5.93 -30.25 0.68
N LYS A 101 5.59 -29.29 -0.22
CA LYS A 101 5.01 -29.60 -1.53
C LYS A 101 5.98 -30.39 -2.45
N ARG A 102 7.27 -30.27 -2.21
CA ARG A 102 8.34 -30.95 -2.95
C ARG A 102 8.86 -32.19 -2.21
N ASP A 103 8.15 -32.65 -1.18
CA ASP A 103 8.52 -33.81 -0.35
C ASP A 103 9.92 -33.68 0.29
N ILE A 104 10.36 -32.44 0.50
CA ILE A 104 11.61 -32.13 1.21
C ILE A 104 11.30 -32.05 2.70
N ASP A 105 11.97 -32.88 3.49
CA ASP A 105 11.75 -32.93 4.94
C ASP A 105 12.20 -31.63 5.62
N ALA A 106 11.28 -31.04 6.37
CA ALA A 106 11.46 -29.80 7.13
C ALA A 106 10.39 -29.68 8.22
N ILE A 107 10.58 -28.75 9.15
CA ILE A 107 9.56 -28.48 10.18
C ILE A 107 8.22 -28.08 9.53
N SER A 108 7.12 -28.49 10.18
CA SER A 108 5.78 -28.14 9.68
C SER A 108 5.55 -26.65 9.63
N PRO A 109 5.04 -26.09 8.50
CA PRO A 109 4.71 -24.67 8.37
C PRO A 109 3.73 -24.16 9.44
N GLU A 110 2.87 -25.04 9.96
CA GLU A 110 1.87 -24.74 10.99
C GLU A 110 2.51 -24.37 12.34
N LYS A 111 3.74 -24.86 12.62
CA LYS A 111 4.51 -24.51 13.81
C LYS A 111 5.02 -23.06 13.81
N ILE A 112 4.96 -22.38 12.65
CA ILE A 112 5.30 -20.97 12.55
C ILE A 112 4.07 -20.13 12.88
N GLU A 113 3.86 -19.81 14.12
CA GLU A 113 2.78 -18.91 14.53
C GLU A 113 3.08 -17.46 14.18
N LEU A 114 2.06 -16.67 13.85
CA LEU A 114 2.18 -15.23 13.67
C LEU A 114 1.78 -14.50 14.95
N ALA A 115 2.51 -13.44 15.27
CA ALA A 115 2.14 -12.61 16.42
C ALA A 115 0.78 -11.95 16.16
N LYS A 116 -0.12 -11.98 17.14
CA LYS A 116 -1.36 -11.21 17.11
C LYS A 116 -1.03 -9.73 16.99
N LEU A 117 -1.62 -9.07 16.02
CA LEU A 117 -1.51 -7.63 15.84
C LEU A 117 -2.73 -6.96 16.49
N PRO A 118 -2.55 -5.82 17.14
CA PRO A 118 -3.69 -5.03 17.59
C PRO A 118 -4.52 -4.61 16.38
N GLU A 119 -5.81 -4.47 16.58
CA GLU A 119 -6.70 -3.90 15.58
C GLU A 119 -6.19 -2.51 15.18
N ARG A 120 -6.22 -2.25 13.89
CA ARG A 120 -5.77 -0.97 13.36
C ARG A 120 -6.84 0.07 13.61
N GLN A 121 -6.62 0.94 14.57
CA GLN A 121 -7.35 2.21 14.60
C GLN A 121 -6.93 3.01 13.35
N LEU A 122 -7.91 3.42 12.58
CA LEU A 122 -7.69 4.31 11.43
C LEU A 122 -7.64 5.73 11.98
N ASP A 123 -6.51 6.38 11.81
CA ASP A 123 -6.43 7.84 11.97
C ASP A 123 -7.20 8.46 10.80
N LEU A 124 -8.50 8.64 10.98
CA LEU A 124 -9.35 9.30 9.99
C LEU A 124 -9.10 10.81 10.07
N ILE A 125 -8.94 11.42 8.91
CA ILE A 125 -8.93 12.88 8.79
C ILE A 125 -10.38 13.38 8.88
N THR A 126 -10.62 14.40 9.65
CA THR A 126 -11.95 15.05 9.73
C THR A 126 -12.23 15.86 8.46
N SER A 127 -13.50 16.15 8.17
CA SER A 127 -13.88 16.97 7.00
C SER A 127 -13.21 18.34 7.01
N VAL A 128 -13.12 18.98 8.18
CA VAL A 128 -12.48 20.28 8.36
C VAL A 128 -10.96 20.22 8.14
N GLU A 129 -10.31 19.17 8.63
CA GLU A 129 -8.88 18.96 8.38
C GLU A 129 -8.60 18.66 6.92
N LEU A 130 -9.47 17.86 6.27
CA LEU A 130 -9.36 17.56 4.85
C LEU A 130 -9.48 18.84 4.01
N GLU A 131 -10.47 19.69 4.28
CA GLU A 131 -10.66 20.95 3.58
C GLU A 131 -9.41 21.86 3.70
N ARG A 132 -8.88 22.01 4.93
CA ARG A 132 -7.63 22.77 5.14
C ARG A 132 -6.44 22.18 4.39
N LEU A 133 -6.33 20.85 4.36
CA LEU A 133 -5.28 20.17 3.63
C LEU A 133 -5.38 20.39 2.12
N MET A 134 -6.60 20.30 1.56
CA MET A 134 -6.84 20.51 0.13
C MET A 134 -6.59 21.95 -0.29
N GLN A 135 -6.84 22.91 0.60
CA GLN A 135 -6.60 24.33 0.33
C GLN A 135 -5.12 24.74 0.46
N ALA A 136 -4.32 24.06 1.30
CA ALA A 136 -2.96 24.43 1.62
C ALA A 136 -2.01 24.65 0.40
N PRO A 137 -2.04 23.85 -0.68
CA PRO A 137 -1.24 24.11 -1.87
C PRO A 137 -1.65 25.40 -2.60
N ARG A 138 -2.94 25.74 -2.60
CA ARG A 138 -3.45 26.97 -3.22
C ARG A 138 -3.00 28.20 -2.45
N ASP A 139 -3.10 28.18 -1.12
CA ASP A 139 -2.63 29.25 -0.26
C ASP A 139 -1.12 29.49 -0.40
N ALA A 140 -0.35 28.42 -0.64
CA ALA A 140 1.07 28.51 -0.92
C ALA A 140 1.35 29.12 -2.30
N PHE A 141 0.58 28.73 -3.32
CA PHE A 141 0.68 29.26 -4.68
C PHE A 141 0.41 30.77 -4.73
N GLU A 142 -0.64 31.24 -4.07
CA GLU A 142 -1.04 32.67 -4.10
C GLU A 142 0.02 33.58 -3.47
N LYS A 143 0.88 33.07 -2.58
CA LYS A 143 1.94 33.79 -1.91
C LYS A 143 3.30 33.70 -2.61
N GLU A 144 3.43 32.81 -3.59
CA GLU A 144 4.72 32.51 -4.21
C GLU A 144 4.99 33.41 -5.42
N LYS A 145 6.21 33.90 -5.53
CA LYS A 145 6.67 34.72 -6.65
C LYS A 145 7.61 33.99 -7.60
N ASP A 146 8.22 32.90 -7.13
CA ASP A 146 9.10 32.05 -7.93
C ASP A 146 8.27 31.14 -8.85
N PRO A 147 8.38 31.23 -10.18
CA PRO A 147 7.57 30.44 -11.11
C PRO A 147 7.77 28.93 -10.96
N ASP A 148 8.97 28.48 -10.63
CA ASP A 148 9.25 27.05 -10.49
C ASP A 148 8.61 26.47 -9.24
N LYS A 149 8.61 27.24 -8.15
CA LYS A 149 7.89 26.85 -6.93
C LYS A 149 6.38 26.95 -7.12
N ALA A 150 5.90 28.01 -7.78
CA ALA A 150 4.48 28.16 -8.10
C ALA A 150 3.96 26.96 -8.89
N ARG A 151 4.71 26.48 -9.91
CA ARG A 151 4.40 25.26 -10.66
C ARG A 151 4.34 24.03 -9.76
N SER A 152 5.25 23.93 -8.80
CA SER A 152 5.26 22.81 -7.84
C SER A 152 4.00 22.79 -6.97
N TYR A 153 3.49 23.95 -6.56
CA TYR A 153 2.25 24.04 -5.79
C TYR A 153 1.02 23.67 -6.62
N LEU A 154 0.97 24.05 -7.90
CA LEU A 154 -0.09 23.63 -8.83
C LEU A 154 -0.06 22.12 -9.03
N ARG A 155 1.14 21.52 -9.21
CA ARG A 155 1.32 20.06 -9.26
C ARG A 155 0.75 19.39 -8.01
N ASP A 156 1.13 19.88 -6.85
CA ASP A 156 0.77 19.26 -5.58
C ASP A 156 -0.73 19.38 -5.29
N ARG A 157 -1.36 20.51 -5.68
CA ARG A 157 -2.82 20.66 -5.69
C ARG A 157 -3.47 19.59 -6.58
N ALA A 158 -2.99 19.43 -7.82
CA ALA A 158 -3.53 18.44 -8.75
C ALA A 158 -3.37 17.00 -8.22
N ILE A 159 -2.26 16.69 -7.55
CA ILE A 159 -2.03 15.40 -6.90
C ILE A 159 -3.06 15.15 -5.79
N LEU A 160 -3.29 16.11 -4.90
CA LEU A 160 -4.24 15.96 -3.80
C LEU A 160 -5.67 15.80 -4.32
N GLU A 161 -6.07 16.64 -5.28
CA GLU A 161 -7.40 16.58 -5.91
C GLU A 161 -7.64 15.23 -6.61
N LEU A 162 -6.67 14.73 -7.37
CA LEU A 162 -6.78 13.41 -8.00
C LEU A 162 -6.86 12.28 -6.98
N LEU A 163 -6.03 12.30 -5.95
CA LEU A 163 -6.06 11.27 -4.90
C LEU A 163 -7.41 11.20 -4.20
N PHE A 164 -7.98 12.37 -3.86
CA PHE A 164 -9.26 12.43 -3.18
C PHE A 164 -10.44 12.15 -4.13
N SER A 165 -10.43 12.66 -5.36
CA SER A 165 -11.50 12.44 -6.34
C SER A 165 -11.63 10.98 -6.80
N THR A 166 -10.50 10.28 -6.96
CA THR A 166 -10.46 8.95 -7.61
C THR A 166 -10.19 7.79 -6.66
N GLY A 167 -9.70 8.08 -5.46
CA GLY A 167 -9.22 7.07 -4.54
C GLY A 167 -8.06 6.23 -5.08
N LEU A 168 -7.25 6.73 -6.00
CA LEU A 168 -6.08 6.05 -6.57
C LEU A 168 -5.08 5.63 -5.50
N ARG A 169 -4.38 4.50 -5.75
CA ARG A 169 -3.15 4.23 -5.00
C ARG A 169 -2.07 5.20 -5.45
N VAL A 170 -1.21 5.62 -4.54
CA VAL A 170 -0.12 6.55 -4.88
C VAL A 170 0.75 6.05 -6.03
N SER A 171 0.99 4.74 -6.14
CA SER A 171 1.73 4.16 -7.27
C SER A 171 0.98 4.24 -8.59
N GLU A 172 -0.34 4.16 -8.58
CA GLU A 172 -1.19 4.32 -9.76
C GLU A 172 -1.20 5.79 -10.22
N LEU A 173 -1.31 6.72 -9.29
CA LEU A 173 -1.19 8.16 -9.58
C LEU A 173 0.18 8.49 -10.20
N CYS A 174 1.28 7.99 -9.62
CA CYS A 174 2.62 8.23 -10.15
C CYS A 174 2.86 7.63 -11.54
N ALA A 175 2.07 6.63 -11.95
CA ALA A 175 2.17 5.98 -13.25
C ALA A 175 1.38 6.70 -14.37
N LEU A 176 0.58 7.71 -14.05
CA LEU A 176 -0.20 8.45 -15.04
C LEU A 176 0.70 9.22 -15.99
N ASN A 177 0.29 9.31 -17.27
CA ASN A 177 0.94 10.09 -18.31
C ASN A 177 0.20 11.39 -18.59
N ALA A 178 0.88 12.35 -19.21
CA ALA A 178 0.36 13.69 -19.47
C ALA A 178 -0.73 13.74 -20.57
N ASP A 179 -0.85 12.67 -21.37
CA ASP A 179 -1.85 12.50 -22.42
C ASP A 179 -3.27 12.15 -21.92
N ILE A 180 -3.51 12.41 -20.63
CA ILE A 180 -4.82 12.18 -19.99
C ILE A 180 -5.93 12.98 -20.68
N ASP A 181 -7.01 12.29 -21.07
CA ASP A 181 -8.20 12.93 -21.64
C ASP A 181 -9.08 13.54 -20.55
N LEU A 182 -8.92 14.86 -20.35
CA LEU A 182 -9.70 15.63 -19.38
C LEU A 182 -11.07 16.11 -19.94
N SER A 183 -11.46 15.76 -21.17
CA SER A 183 -12.81 16.02 -21.69
C SER A 183 -13.82 15.07 -21.03
N ARG A 184 -13.39 13.85 -20.72
CA ARG A 184 -14.19 12.83 -20.06
C ARG A 184 -14.16 12.96 -18.55
N ASP A 185 -15.18 12.42 -17.89
CA ASP A 185 -15.26 12.35 -16.44
C ASP A 185 -14.68 11.05 -15.89
N GLU A 186 -14.15 10.19 -16.75
CA GLU A 186 -13.62 8.87 -16.41
C GLU A 186 -12.19 8.67 -16.91
N LEU A 187 -11.45 7.88 -16.16
CA LEU A 187 -10.07 7.52 -16.44
C LEU A 187 -9.85 6.03 -16.21
N SER A 188 -9.25 5.35 -17.20
CA SER A 188 -8.84 3.95 -17.05
C SER A 188 -7.48 3.86 -16.36
N VAL A 189 -7.39 3.09 -15.28
CA VAL A 189 -6.17 2.94 -14.49
C VAL A 189 -5.76 1.48 -14.36
N ARG A 190 -4.49 1.19 -14.59
CA ARG A 190 -3.91 -0.14 -14.36
C ARG A 190 -3.55 -0.32 -12.88
N GLY A 191 -4.18 -1.28 -12.24
CA GLY A 191 -3.93 -1.64 -10.87
C GLY A 191 -2.96 -2.82 -10.70
N LYS A 192 -2.88 -3.35 -9.50
CA LYS A 192 -2.06 -4.52 -9.19
C LYS A 192 -2.49 -5.74 -10.03
N GLY A 193 -1.54 -6.40 -10.69
CA GLY A 193 -1.78 -7.57 -11.53
C GLY A 193 -2.43 -7.24 -12.87
N GLU A 194 -2.07 -6.09 -13.46
CA GLU A 194 -2.51 -5.61 -14.79
C GLU A 194 -4.04 -5.44 -14.94
N LYS A 195 -4.78 -5.49 -13.83
CA LYS A 195 -6.23 -5.28 -13.88
C LYS A 195 -6.53 -3.80 -14.12
N VAL A 196 -7.24 -3.52 -15.23
CA VAL A 196 -7.74 -2.19 -15.54
C VAL A 196 -9.06 -1.95 -14.78
N ARG A 197 -9.20 -0.75 -14.22
CA ARG A 197 -10.47 -0.26 -13.69
C ARG A 197 -10.71 1.19 -14.11
N VAL A 198 -11.96 1.57 -14.18
CA VAL A 198 -12.37 2.95 -14.38
C VAL A 198 -12.44 3.66 -13.03
N VAL A 199 -11.98 4.90 -12.98
CA VAL A 199 -12.14 5.86 -11.89
C VAL A 199 -12.75 7.15 -12.43
N PHE A 200 -13.41 7.92 -11.57
CA PHE A 200 -14.11 9.12 -11.98
C PHE A 200 -13.41 10.38 -11.48
N LEU A 201 -13.36 11.39 -12.34
CA LEU A 201 -12.71 12.67 -12.09
C LEU A 201 -13.76 13.72 -11.70
N SER A 202 -13.60 14.32 -10.51
CA SER A 202 -14.41 15.49 -10.15
C SER A 202 -14.05 16.71 -11.02
N PRO A 203 -14.98 17.67 -11.18
CA PRO A 203 -14.69 18.94 -11.88
C PRO A 203 -13.46 19.65 -11.31
N THR A 204 -13.32 19.68 -9.98
CA THR A 204 -12.18 20.29 -9.28
C THR A 204 -10.86 19.61 -9.60
N ALA A 205 -10.84 18.26 -9.63
CA ALA A 205 -9.63 17.51 -10.00
C ALA A 205 -9.23 17.78 -11.45
N LYS A 206 -10.21 17.82 -12.38
CA LYS A 206 -9.96 18.14 -13.79
C LYS A 206 -9.39 19.54 -13.98
N GLU A 207 -9.93 20.52 -13.25
CA GLU A 207 -9.45 21.91 -13.28
C GLU A 207 -8.02 21.99 -12.75
N ALA A 208 -7.73 21.41 -11.58
CA ALA A 208 -6.40 21.40 -10.98
C ALA A 208 -5.34 20.77 -11.90
N VAL A 209 -5.69 19.66 -12.58
CA VAL A 209 -4.79 19.04 -13.56
C VAL A 209 -4.57 19.93 -14.78
N ARG A 210 -5.63 20.58 -15.32
CA ARG A 210 -5.50 21.52 -16.44
C ARG A 210 -4.61 22.70 -16.12
N GLU A 211 -4.78 23.30 -14.93
CA GLU A 211 -3.94 24.43 -14.47
C GLU A 211 -2.47 24.00 -14.37
N TYR A 212 -2.22 22.85 -13.79
CA TYR A 212 -0.85 22.32 -13.68
C TYR A 212 -0.26 22.06 -15.08
N LEU A 213 -0.97 21.35 -15.97
CA LEU A 213 -0.49 21.06 -17.33
C LEU A 213 -0.22 22.33 -18.14
N LYS A 214 -1.06 23.36 -17.98
CA LYS A 214 -0.84 24.68 -18.62
C LYS A 214 0.41 25.39 -18.11
N ALA A 215 0.78 25.20 -16.85
CA ALA A 215 1.95 25.79 -16.25
C ALA A 215 3.24 25.00 -16.54
N ARG A 216 3.15 23.77 -17.05
CA ARG A 216 4.32 22.97 -17.44
C ARG A 216 5.01 23.56 -18.67
N ASN A 217 6.32 23.44 -18.68
CA ASN A 217 7.19 23.87 -19.79
C ASN A 217 8.22 22.78 -20.16
N ASP A 218 7.93 21.52 -19.84
CA ASP A 218 8.76 20.35 -20.13
C ASP A 218 8.03 19.39 -21.08
N MET A 219 8.78 18.41 -21.62
CA MET A 219 8.29 17.40 -22.56
C MET A 219 8.22 16.00 -21.95
N GLU A 220 8.29 15.91 -20.60
CA GLU A 220 8.20 14.61 -19.93
C GLU A 220 6.84 13.95 -20.13
N GLU A 221 6.86 12.67 -20.45
CA GLU A 221 5.66 11.84 -20.67
C GLU A 221 4.81 11.70 -19.39
N ALA A 222 5.46 11.74 -18.22
CA ALA A 222 4.79 11.60 -16.94
C ALA A 222 3.79 12.74 -16.70
N LEU A 223 2.58 12.43 -16.19
CA LEU A 223 1.63 13.47 -15.76
C LEU A 223 2.24 14.35 -14.68
N PHE A 224 2.88 13.77 -13.69
CA PHE A 224 3.51 14.49 -12.59
C PHE A 224 5.03 14.31 -12.61
N VAL A 225 5.73 15.43 -12.59
CA VAL A 225 7.20 15.48 -12.54
C VAL A 225 7.68 16.16 -11.27
N ASP A 226 8.82 15.71 -10.75
CA ASP A 226 9.54 16.34 -9.63
C ASP A 226 11.01 16.53 -10.00
N GLY A 227 11.70 17.37 -9.25
CA GLY A 227 13.10 17.66 -9.46
C GLY A 227 13.38 19.13 -9.81
N ARG A 228 14.63 19.41 -10.18
CA ARG A 228 15.06 20.74 -10.64
C ARG A 228 14.78 20.88 -12.15
N PRO A 229 14.64 22.10 -12.69
CA PRO A 229 14.32 22.32 -14.11
C PRO A 229 15.17 21.50 -15.09
N ASN A 230 16.47 21.35 -14.80
CA ASN A 230 17.40 20.59 -15.66
C ASN A 230 17.52 19.10 -15.32
N LYS A 231 16.74 18.61 -14.35
CA LYS A 231 16.77 17.21 -13.89
C LYS A 231 15.38 16.80 -13.39
N LEU A 232 14.40 16.91 -14.26
CA LEU A 232 13.05 16.42 -13.98
C LEU A 232 13.00 14.90 -14.07
N HIS A 233 12.13 14.30 -13.28
CA HIS A 233 11.84 12.87 -13.32
C HIS A 233 10.37 12.64 -12.96
N ARG A 234 9.83 11.52 -13.45
CA ARG A 234 8.51 11.05 -13.02
C ARG A 234 8.45 11.00 -11.51
N ILE A 235 7.43 11.63 -10.92
CA ILE A 235 7.24 11.63 -9.48
C ILE A 235 7.11 10.19 -8.95
N ILE A 236 7.71 9.93 -7.81
CA ILE A 236 7.63 8.63 -7.15
C ILE A 236 6.81 8.70 -5.85
N PRO A 237 6.29 7.57 -5.33
CA PRO A 237 5.48 7.57 -4.11
C PRO A 237 6.13 8.26 -2.90
N ARG A 238 7.45 8.22 -2.80
CA ARG A 238 8.21 8.89 -1.73
C ARG A 238 8.13 10.41 -1.82
N ASP A 239 8.16 10.96 -3.04
CA ASP A 239 8.05 12.41 -3.26
C ASP A 239 6.66 12.90 -2.89
N VAL A 240 5.61 12.21 -3.36
CA VAL A 240 4.21 12.51 -2.98
C VAL A 240 4.03 12.48 -1.46
N GLN A 241 4.60 11.48 -0.77
CA GLN A 241 4.54 11.41 0.70
C GLN A 241 5.27 12.56 1.38
N ARG A 242 6.44 12.98 0.84
CA ARG A 242 7.22 14.12 1.34
C ARG A 242 6.43 15.41 1.20
N HIS A 243 5.86 15.69 0.02
CA HIS A 243 5.09 16.90 -0.25
C HIS A 243 3.81 16.93 0.60
N LEU A 244 3.07 15.84 0.65
CA LEU A 244 1.88 15.71 1.50
C LEU A 244 2.20 16.03 2.97
N LYS A 245 3.32 15.51 3.50
CA LYS A 245 3.75 15.80 4.87
C LYS A 245 3.97 17.31 5.12
N THR A 246 4.47 18.03 4.15
CA THR A 246 4.62 19.49 4.24
C THR A 246 3.26 20.18 4.36
N TYR A 247 2.29 19.82 3.51
CA TYR A 247 0.94 20.41 3.57
C TYR A 247 0.17 20.03 4.82
N VAL A 248 0.34 18.82 5.32
CA VAL A 248 -0.22 18.37 6.61
C VAL A 248 0.26 19.27 7.75
N ALA A 249 1.56 19.60 7.76
CA ALA A 249 2.13 20.53 8.76
C ALA A 249 1.59 21.97 8.57
N CYS A 250 1.53 22.47 7.32
CA CYS A 250 0.97 23.80 7.01
C CYS A 250 -0.50 23.93 7.39
N ALA A 251 -1.29 22.86 7.21
CA ALA A 251 -2.70 22.79 7.59
C ALA A 251 -2.94 22.63 9.11
N GLY A 252 -1.86 22.55 9.92
CA GLY A 252 -1.96 22.36 11.37
C GLY A 252 -2.61 21.03 11.78
N ILE A 253 -2.41 19.97 10.99
CA ILE A 253 -2.95 18.63 11.26
C ILE A 253 -1.90 17.85 12.06
N THR A 254 -2.27 17.37 13.23
CA THR A 254 -1.39 16.61 14.13
C THR A 254 -1.33 15.11 13.80
N ASN A 255 -2.39 14.59 13.20
CA ASN A 255 -2.48 13.19 12.80
C ASN A 255 -1.57 12.88 11.61
N VAL A 256 -1.16 11.60 11.51
CA VAL A 256 -0.35 11.14 10.38
C VAL A 256 -1.25 10.96 9.15
N VAL A 257 -1.17 11.90 8.21
CA VAL A 257 -1.88 11.82 6.93
C VAL A 257 -0.94 11.30 5.84
N THR A 258 -1.41 10.31 5.11
CA THR A 258 -0.70 9.66 4.00
C THR A 258 -1.60 9.61 2.76
N PRO A 259 -1.08 9.29 1.55
CA PRO A 259 -1.95 9.04 0.40
C PRO A 259 -3.00 7.95 0.64
N HIS A 260 -2.71 6.99 1.52
CA HIS A 260 -3.70 6.00 1.95
C HIS A 260 -4.80 6.62 2.81
N THR A 261 -4.48 7.62 3.62
CA THR A 261 -5.49 8.36 4.41
C THR A 261 -6.46 9.12 3.50
N LEU A 262 -5.97 9.75 2.42
CA LEU A 262 -6.83 10.42 1.42
C LEU A 262 -7.73 9.41 0.69
N ARG A 263 -7.19 8.24 0.34
CA ARG A 263 -8.00 7.16 -0.24
C ARG A 263 -9.04 6.63 0.75
N HIS A 264 -8.74 6.58 2.03
CA HIS A 264 -9.73 6.26 3.06
C HIS A 264 -10.78 7.36 3.19
N ALA A 265 -10.38 8.64 3.14
CA ALA A 265 -11.31 9.76 3.14
C ALA A 265 -12.28 9.70 1.96
N PHE A 266 -11.79 9.42 0.74
CA PHE A 266 -12.64 9.17 -0.43
C PHE A 266 -13.66 8.05 -0.19
N ALA A 267 -13.24 6.90 0.35
CA ALA A 267 -14.16 5.80 0.63
C ALA A 267 -15.19 6.17 1.71
N THR A 268 -14.75 6.86 2.76
CA THR A 268 -15.60 7.34 3.85
C THR A 268 -16.63 8.35 3.35
N ASP A 269 -16.22 9.28 2.51
CA ASP A 269 -17.10 10.28 1.90
C ASP A 269 -18.21 9.62 1.07
N LEU A 270 -17.87 8.68 0.19
CA LEU A 270 -18.87 7.93 -0.59
C LEU A 270 -19.86 7.17 0.31
N LEU A 271 -19.37 6.46 1.31
CA LEU A 271 -20.22 5.67 2.22
C LEU A 271 -21.11 6.56 3.09
N SER A 272 -20.59 7.68 3.57
CA SER A 272 -21.36 8.66 4.36
C SER A 272 -22.46 9.33 3.53
N ASN A 273 -22.25 9.46 2.21
CA ASN A 273 -23.22 9.96 1.25
C ASN A 273 -24.15 8.87 0.69
N GLY A 274 -24.13 7.66 1.25
CA GLY A 274 -25.08 6.59 0.96
C GLY A 274 -24.68 5.61 -0.15
N ALA A 275 -23.45 5.64 -0.62
CA ALA A 275 -22.97 4.63 -1.55
C ALA A 275 -22.90 3.25 -0.87
N ASP A 276 -23.24 2.18 -1.60
CA ASP A 276 -23.10 0.84 -1.09
C ASP A 276 -21.64 0.39 -1.03
N ILE A 277 -21.31 -0.46 -0.07
CA ILE A 277 -19.94 -0.89 0.21
C ILE A 277 -19.31 -1.69 -0.94
N ARG A 278 -20.11 -2.38 -1.77
CA ARG A 278 -19.63 -3.15 -2.92
C ARG A 278 -19.21 -2.22 -4.06
N SER A 279 -20.00 -1.19 -4.32
CA SER A 279 -19.66 -0.14 -5.30
C SER A 279 -18.36 0.57 -4.91
N VAL A 280 -18.21 0.95 -3.64
CA VAL A 280 -16.96 1.54 -3.12
C VAL A 280 -15.78 0.57 -3.24
N GLN A 281 -15.99 -0.72 -2.95
CA GLN A 281 -14.97 -1.75 -3.13
C GLN A 281 -14.52 -1.89 -4.59
N GLN A 282 -15.44 -1.82 -5.54
CA GLN A 282 -15.18 -1.87 -6.97
C GLN A 282 -14.37 -0.66 -7.43
N LEU A 283 -14.78 0.55 -7.06
CA LEU A 283 -14.07 1.81 -7.36
C LEU A 283 -12.63 1.78 -6.83
N LEU A 284 -12.45 1.29 -5.61
CA LEU A 284 -11.13 1.15 -5.03
C LEU A 284 -10.29 0.01 -5.64
N GLY A 285 -10.89 -0.95 -6.34
CA GLY A 285 -10.19 -2.13 -6.87
C GLY A 285 -9.59 -3.00 -5.75
N HIS A 286 -10.38 -3.28 -4.71
CA HIS A 286 -10.00 -4.20 -3.64
C HIS A 286 -10.27 -5.64 -4.06
N ALA A 287 -9.22 -6.48 -4.05
CA ALA A 287 -9.33 -7.90 -4.38
C ALA A 287 -10.04 -8.73 -3.29
N SER A 288 -10.20 -8.18 -2.09
CA SER A 288 -10.82 -8.86 -0.94
C SER A 288 -11.74 -7.92 -0.18
N ILE A 289 -12.88 -8.44 0.22
CA ILE A 289 -13.88 -7.73 1.05
C ILE A 289 -13.31 -7.35 2.43
N ASN A 290 -12.37 -8.13 2.96
CA ASN A 290 -11.72 -7.87 4.24
C ASN A 290 -10.99 -6.52 4.27
N THR A 291 -10.56 -6.00 3.12
CA THR A 291 -9.93 -4.68 3.03
C THR A 291 -10.96 -3.55 3.18
N THR A 292 -12.23 -3.85 2.95
CA THR A 292 -13.34 -2.89 3.04
C THR A 292 -14.09 -3.02 4.38
N GLN A 293 -13.88 -4.10 5.14
CA GLN A 293 -14.49 -4.30 6.48
C GLN A 293 -14.13 -3.21 7.48
N ILE A 294 -13.03 -2.48 7.27
CA ILE A 294 -12.65 -1.33 8.11
C ILE A 294 -13.68 -0.19 8.09
N TYR A 295 -14.62 -0.21 7.14
CA TYR A 295 -15.70 0.79 7.00
C TYR A 295 -17.06 0.32 7.52
N THR A 296 -17.16 -0.86 8.11
CA THR A 296 -18.44 -1.41 8.58
C THR A 296 -19.12 -0.51 9.61
N HIS A 297 -18.35 0.17 10.47
CA HIS A 297 -18.90 1.12 11.44
C HIS A 297 -19.62 2.33 10.80
N ILE A 298 -19.21 2.75 9.59
CA ILE A 298 -19.87 3.83 8.83
C ILE A 298 -21.16 3.30 8.23
N THR A 299 -21.14 2.09 7.70
CA THR A 299 -22.32 1.41 7.17
C THR A 299 -23.36 1.17 8.26
N ASP A 300 -22.95 0.84 9.49
CA ASP A 300 -23.82 0.62 10.63
C ASP A 300 -24.54 1.92 11.08
N SER A 301 -23.85 3.06 11.05
CA SER A 301 -24.47 4.36 11.32
C SER A 301 -25.53 4.71 10.25
N HIS A 302 -25.21 4.49 8.98
CA HIS A 302 -26.12 4.70 7.86
C HIS A 302 -27.32 3.73 7.89
N LEU A 303 -27.10 2.45 8.21
CA LEU A 303 -28.18 1.48 8.39
C LEU A 303 -29.12 1.89 9.54
N ARG A 304 -28.60 2.49 10.63
CA ARG A 304 -29.41 3.04 11.71
C ARG A 304 -30.27 4.21 11.26
N GLU A 305 -29.73 5.09 10.41
CA GLU A 305 -30.50 6.21 9.82
C GLU A 305 -31.59 5.71 8.86
N ILE A 306 -31.25 4.75 7.99
CA ILE A 306 -32.21 4.10 7.08
C ILE A 306 -33.31 3.44 7.91
N HIS A 307 -32.97 2.69 8.96
CA HIS A 307 -33.96 2.08 9.84
C HIS A 307 -34.87 3.11 10.46
N LYS A 308 -34.36 4.21 11.02
CA LYS A 308 -35.15 5.32 11.55
C LYS A 308 -36.05 5.98 10.51
N LYS A 309 -35.58 6.09 9.27
CA LYS A 309 -36.30 6.77 8.19
C LYS A 309 -37.41 5.93 7.56
N TYR A 310 -37.25 4.62 7.52
CA TYR A 310 -38.15 3.73 6.77
C TYR A 310 -38.85 2.69 7.62
N HIS A 311 -38.33 2.33 8.79
CA HIS A 311 -38.98 1.37 9.67
C HIS A 311 -40.15 2.01 10.43
N GLY A 312 -41.33 1.39 10.37
CA GLY A 312 -42.52 1.82 11.09
C GLY A 312 -43.46 2.74 10.33
N LYS A 313 -43.14 3.22 9.12
CA LYS A 313 -44.04 4.08 8.32
C LYS A 313 -45.30 3.39 7.80
N SER A 314 -45.38 2.08 7.88
CA SER A 314 -46.57 1.30 7.48
C SER A 314 -47.48 0.93 8.65
N ARG A 315 -47.26 1.47 9.86
CA ARG A 315 -48.07 1.24 11.07
C ARG A 315 -48.77 2.47 11.58
N SER A 316 -48.82 3.57 10.81
CA SER A 316 -49.63 4.76 11.07
C SER A 316 -50.76 4.88 10.06
#